data_f9246dc046a5a136b3e91e5c7e0a431d
#
_entry.id   f9246dc046a5a136b3e91e5c7e0a431d
#
_cell.length_a   1.000
_cell.length_b   1.000
_cell.length_c   1.000
_cell.angle_alpha   90.00
_cell.angle_beta   90.00
_cell.angle_gamma   90.00
#
_symmetry.space_group_name_H-M   'P 1'
#
loop_
_entity.id
_entity.type
_entity.pdbx_description
1 polymer ?
#
loop_
_entity_poly.entity_id
_entity_poly.type
_entity_poly.pdbx_seq_one_letter_code
_entity_poly.pdbx_strand_id
1 'polypeptide(L)'
;MNTGKPASNALAKAALLPDVARLAGVSTATVDRVLNRRPGVRPATVERVLKAAAELKYLPENDLYAALAPQPMRLTFLLPAGTNRFIRMMGDTVGYLHEHWAPYNVRCHVDYIESFNPEELAHSVLRAGERADGVAFMALEHPAVREAVNTLAERKVPTVTLISDISNTLRTAYVGLDNRAAGRTAAYLIGRFIGPRSSKTTAKVAMIAGSLSYRAHEEREAGFLQLFQEQFPGIEVVGLREGHDDARKNYEQTKVLLEQHPDLAGIYNIGGASDGVARAMEEAGCAHKVVFVGHGLSPDTRALLIRGSMDAVITQSPQTAMTSCVRIFTNVRDGLEPMGGVEVARSQVIFRENLP
;
A
#
# COMPACT_ATOMS: atom_id res chain seq x y z
N MET A 1 -20.72 -49.11 -64.16
CA MET A 1 -21.77 -48.47 -63.33
C MET A 1 -21.65 -49.02 -61.94
N ASN A 2 -21.14 -48.26 -61.03
CA ASN A 2 -21.16 -48.65 -59.62
C ASN A 2 -21.18 -47.35 -58.80
N THR A 3 -22.38 -47.03 -58.33
CA THR A 3 -22.66 -45.83 -57.59
C THR A 3 -22.33 -46.06 -56.11
N GLY A 4 -21.16 -45.59 -55.72
CA GLY A 4 -20.78 -45.55 -54.30
C GLY A 4 -21.60 -44.47 -53.52
N LYS A 5 -22.41 -44.89 -52.55
CA LYS A 5 -23.02 -44.01 -51.56
C LYS A 5 -21.96 -43.33 -50.71
N PRO A 6 -22.07 -42.04 -50.41
CA PRO A 6 -21.21 -41.41 -49.40
C PRO A 6 -21.59 -41.86 -48.02
N ALA A 7 -20.59 -42.21 -47.22
CA ALA A 7 -20.73 -42.56 -45.82
C ALA A 7 -21.36 -41.39 -45.00
N SER A 8 -22.39 -41.71 -44.29
CA SER A 8 -23.04 -40.80 -43.30
C SER A 8 -22.06 -40.31 -42.27
N ASN A 9 -21.79 -39.00 -42.26
CA ASN A 9 -21.05 -38.31 -41.24
C ASN A 9 -21.93 -38.29 -39.98
N ALA A 10 -21.73 -39.25 -39.08
CA ALA A 10 -22.39 -39.25 -37.77
C ALA A 10 -21.88 -38.08 -36.97
N LEU A 11 -22.68 -37.02 -36.88
CA LEU A 11 -22.44 -35.89 -35.97
C LEU A 11 -22.23 -36.50 -34.57
N ALA A 12 -21.01 -36.39 -34.04
CA ALA A 12 -20.68 -36.81 -32.69
C ALA A 12 -21.59 -36.04 -31.73
N LYS A 13 -22.45 -36.78 -31.03
CA LYS A 13 -23.41 -36.24 -30.06
C LYS A 13 -22.62 -35.52 -28.98
N ALA A 14 -22.86 -34.24 -28.80
CA ALA A 14 -22.20 -33.48 -27.75
C ALA A 14 -22.43 -34.17 -26.39
N ALA A 15 -21.36 -34.37 -25.63
CA ALA A 15 -21.41 -34.98 -24.31
C ALA A 15 -22.31 -34.14 -23.39
N LEU A 16 -23.07 -34.80 -22.53
CA LEU A 16 -23.95 -34.16 -21.56
C LEU A 16 -23.41 -34.36 -20.15
N LEU A 17 -23.84 -33.53 -19.22
CA LEU A 17 -23.46 -33.60 -17.81
C LEU A 17 -23.61 -35.01 -17.17
N PRO A 18 -24.66 -35.81 -17.49
CA PRO A 18 -24.76 -37.21 -17.06
C PRO A 18 -23.64 -38.13 -17.59
N ASP A 19 -23.08 -37.82 -18.76
CA ASP A 19 -21.99 -38.63 -19.33
C ASP A 19 -20.71 -38.42 -18.56
N VAL A 20 -20.41 -37.15 -18.19
CA VAL A 20 -19.30 -36.80 -17.31
C VAL A 20 -19.47 -37.47 -15.94
N ALA A 21 -20.65 -37.42 -15.37
CA ALA A 21 -20.97 -38.05 -14.08
C ALA A 21 -20.70 -39.55 -14.10
N ARG A 22 -21.11 -40.22 -15.17
CA ARG A 22 -20.92 -41.68 -15.38
C ARG A 22 -19.42 -42.00 -15.50
N LEU A 23 -18.68 -41.26 -16.32
CA LEU A 23 -17.26 -41.52 -16.52
C LEU A 23 -16.44 -41.21 -15.27
N ALA A 24 -16.79 -40.17 -14.51
CA ALA A 24 -16.12 -39.80 -13.27
C ALA A 24 -16.53 -40.68 -12.06
N GLY A 25 -17.57 -41.51 -12.20
CA GLY A 25 -18.11 -42.35 -11.09
C GLY A 25 -18.68 -41.54 -9.95
N VAL A 26 -19.44 -40.45 -10.26
CA VAL A 26 -20.07 -39.57 -9.28
C VAL A 26 -21.48 -39.17 -9.71
N SER A 27 -22.22 -38.48 -8.84
CA SER A 27 -23.53 -37.93 -9.19
C SER A 27 -23.43 -36.69 -10.07
N THR A 28 -24.46 -36.39 -10.86
CA THR A 28 -24.58 -35.18 -11.65
C THR A 28 -24.48 -33.90 -10.78
N ALA A 29 -25.01 -33.94 -9.57
CA ALA A 29 -24.88 -32.86 -8.59
C ALA A 29 -23.44 -32.64 -8.13
N THR A 30 -22.62 -33.70 -8.09
CA THR A 30 -21.20 -33.60 -7.79
C THR A 30 -20.45 -32.97 -8.98
N VAL A 31 -20.80 -33.38 -10.20
CA VAL A 31 -20.22 -32.76 -11.43
C VAL A 31 -20.57 -31.28 -11.49
N ASP A 32 -21.85 -30.91 -11.30
CA ASP A 32 -22.29 -29.50 -11.26
C ASP A 32 -21.49 -28.68 -10.21
N ARG A 33 -21.31 -29.27 -9.02
CA ARG A 33 -20.58 -28.65 -7.93
C ARG A 33 -19.11 -28.42 -8.28
N VAL A 34 -18.47 -29.38 -8.95
CA VAL A 34 -17.07 -29.26 -9.41
C VAL A 34 -16.93 -28.21 -10.50
N LEU A 35 -17.76 -28.30 -11.55
CA LEU A 35 -17.68 -27.38 -12.68
C LEU A 35 -18.00 -25.93 -12.30
N ASN A 36 -18.92 -25.74 -11.33
CA ASN A 36 -19.24 -24.42 -10.77
C ASN A 36 -18.43 -24.06 -9.51
N ARG A 37 -17.37 -24.82 -9.20
CA ARG A 37 -16.41 -24.56 -8.10
C ARG A 37 -17.07 -24.37 -6.73
N ARG A 38 -18.16 -25.10 -6.46
CA ARG A 38 -18.84 -25.04 -5.16
C ARG A 38 -18.09 -25.89 -4.13
N PRO A 39 -17.95 -25.44 -2.86
CA PRO A 39 -17.20 -26.15 -1.84
C PRO A 39 -17.85 -27.50 -1.48
N GLY A 40 -17.07 -28.38 -0.81
CA GLY A 40 -17.56 -29.64 -0.26
C GLY A 40 -17.29 -30.86 -1.14
N VAL A 41 -16.44 -30.76 -2.17
CA VAL A 41 -15.96 -31.91 -2.96
C VAL A 41 -14.49 -32.19 -2.65
N ARG A 42 -14.14 -33.44 -2.42
CA ARG A 42 -12.75 -33.86 -2.15
C ARG A 42 -11.86 -33.63 -3.37
N PRO A 43 -10.57 -33.17 -3.21
CA PRO A 43 -9.65 -32.88 -4.31
C PRO A 43 -9.53 -34.01 -5.32
N ALA A 44 -9.39 -35.26 -4.87
CA ALA A 44 -9.31 -36.43 -5.76
C ALA A 44 -10.60 -36.65 -6.59
N THR A 45 -11.76 -36.22 -6.08
CA THR A 45 -13.02 -36.28 -6.82
C THR A 45 -13.10 -35.15 -7.87
N VAL A 46 -12.61 -33.96 -7.51
CA VAL A 46 -12.49 -32.83 -8.44
C VAL A 46 -11.64 -33.21 -9.65
N GLU A 47 -10.47 -33.81 -9.41
CA GLU A 47 -9.55 -34.25 -10.46
C GLU A 47 -10.19 -35.27 -11.40
N ARG A 48 -10.90 -36.28 -10.86
CA ARG A 48 -11.60 -37.28 -11.68
C ARG A 48 -12.70 -36.68 -12.56
N VAL A 49 -13.48 -35.75 -12.01
CA VAL A 49 -14.56 -35.08 -12.76
C VAL A 49 -13.96 -34.23 -13.90
N LEU A 50 -12.89 -33.48 -13.62
CA LEU A 50 -12.25 -32.64 -14.64
C LEU A 50 -11.58 -33.47 -15.73
N LYS A 51 -10.95 -34.61 -15.37
CA LYS A 51 -10.39 -35.57 -16.33
C LYS A 51 -11.47 -36.15 -17.24
N ALA A 52 -12.62 -36.55 -16.67
CA ALA A 52 -13.77 -37.07 -17.41
C ALA A 52 -14.37 -36.01 -18.36
N ALA A 53 -14.50 -34.76 -17.90
CA ALA A 53 -14.99 -33.65 -18.72
C ALA A 53 -14.06 -33.34 -19.89
N ALA A 54 -12.73 -33.46 -19.70
CA ALA A 54 -11.71 -33.31 -20.73
C ALA A 54 -11.84 -34.42 -21.78
N GLU A 55 -11.87 -35.67 -21.35
CA GLU A 55 -11.93 -36.85 -22.21
C GLU A 55 -13.18 -36.83 -23.10
N LEU A 56 -14.30 -36.41 -22.56
CA LEU A 56 -15.56 -36.27 -23.27
C LEU A 56 -15.69 -34.98 -24.10
N LYS A 57 -14.69 -34.10 -24.06
CA LYS A 57 -14.74 -32.76 -24.66
C LYS A 57 -16.02 -31.99 -24.26
N TYR A 58 -16.46 -32.17 -23.00
CA TYR A 58 -17.66 -31.56 -22.47
C TYR A 58 -17.54 -30.04 -22.35
N LEU A 59 -16.33 -29.56 -22.06
CA LEU A 59 -15.98 -28.14 -22.01
C LEU A 59 -14.91 -27.82 -23.07
N PRO A 60 -14.89 -26.59 -23.60
CA PRO A 60 -13.73 -26.10 -24.36
C PRO A 60 -12.44 -26.24 -23.55
N GLU A 61 -11.34 -26.51 -24.22
CA GLU A 61 -10.04 -26.74 -23.57
C GLU A 61 -9.64 -25.57 -22.65
N ASN A 62 -9.91 -24.34 -23.08
CA ASN A 62 -9.66 -23.13 -22.29
C ASN A 62 -10.50 -23.09 -20.99
N ASP A 63 -11.75 -23.51 -21.01
CA ASP A 63 -12.63 -23.55 -19.84
C ASP A 63 -12.21 -24.65 -18.87
N LEU A 64 -11.67 -25.74 -19.39
CA LEU A 64 -11.12 -26.83 -18.59
C LEU A 64 -9.84 -26.39 -17.87
N TYR A 65 -8.90 -25.73 -18.58
CA TYR A 65 -7.72 -25.14 -17.97
C TYR A 65 -8.11 -24.10 -16.93
N ALA A 66 -9.09 -23.25 -17.21
CA ALA A 66 -9.61 -22.30 -16.25
C ALA A 66 -10.23 -23.00 -15.02
N ALA A 67 -10.90 -24.14 -15.18
CA ALA A 67 -11.46 -24.91 -14.08
C ALA A 67 -10.40 -25.63 -13.23
N LEU A 68 -9.27 -26.01 -13.83
CA LEU A 68 -8.13 -26.64 -13.14
C LEU A 68 -7.22 -25.63 -12.47
N ALA A 69 -7.20 -24.37 -12.94
CA ALA A 69 -6.33 -23.34 -12.37
C ALA A 69 -6.65 -23.12 -10.89
N PRO A 70 -5.64 -23.04 -10.01
CA PRO A 70 -5.84 -22.68 -8.62
C PRO A 70 -6.61 -21.36 -8.52
N GLN A 71 -7.53 -21.26 -7.55
CA GLN A 71 -8.21 -19.99 -7.31
C GLN A 71 -7.19 -18.92 -6.96
N PRO A 72 -7.28 -17.74 -7.56
CA PRO A 72 -6.38 -16.66 -7.22
C PRO A 72 -6.59 -16.25 -5.75
N MET A 73 -5.49 -16.04 -5.04
CA MET A 73 -5.50 -15.49 -3.69
C MET A 73 -6.07 -14.06 -3.73
N ARG A 74 -7.05 -13.78 -2.91
CA ARG A 74 -7.71 -12.47 -2.84
C ARG A 74 -7.00 -11.60 -1.81
N LEU A 75 -6.47 -10.47 -2.22
CA LEU A 75 -5.78 -9.53 -1.36
C LEU A 75 -6.53 -8.20 -1.34
N THR A 76 -6.77 -7.67 -0.14
CA THR A 76 -7.39 -6.35 0.03
C THR A 76 -6.39 -5.37 0.62
N PHE A 77 -6.27 -4.21 -0.01
CA PHE A 77 -5.47 -3.08 0.45
C PHE A 77 -6.42 -2.00 0.98
N LEU A 78 -6.33 -1.67 2.27
CA LEU A 78 -7.11 -0.59 2.88
C LEU A 78 -6.21 0.65 2.98
N LEU A 79 -6.55 1.67 2.23
CA LEU A 79 -5.79 2.91 2.17
C LEU A 79 -6.64 4.09 2.67
N PRO A 80 -6.04 5.09 3.35
CA PRO A 80 -6.76 6.28 3.77
C PRO A 80 -7.34 7.04 2.57
N ALA A 81 -8.62 7.37 2.64
CA ALA A 81 -9.23 8.33 1.73
C ALA A 81 -8.70 9.74 2.05
N GLY A 82 -8.69 10.63 1.05
CA GLY A 82 -8.27 12.01 1.26
C GLY A 82 -7.46 12.58 0.11
N THR A 83 -6.80 13.71 0.36
CA THR A 83 -6.07 14.50 -0.64
C THR A 83 -4.61 14.10 -0.77
N ASN A 84 -4.09 13.17 0.06
CA ASN A 84 -2.71 12.70 -0.03
C ASN A 84 -2.46 11.94 -1.35
N ARG A 85 -1.83 12.64 -2.30
CA ARG A 85 -1.57 12.13 -3.66
C ARG A 85 -0.65 10.91 -3.68
N PHE A 86 0.31 10.81 -2.76
CA PHE A 86 1.20 9.66 -2.70
C PHE A 86 0.43 8.38 -2.33
N ILE A 87 -0.48 8.44 -1.38
CA ILE A 87 -1.35 7.31 -1.01
C ILE A 87 -2.27 6.93 -2.18
N ARG A 88 -2.80 7.92 -2.90
CA ARG A 88 -3.61 7.67 -4.10
C ARG A 88 -2.80 6.94 -5.17
N MET A 89 -1.56 7.37 -5.45
CA MET A 89 -0.65 6.69 -6.38
C MET A 89 -0.36 5.24 -5.98
N MET A 90 -0.25 4.95 -4.68
CA MET A 90 -0.11 3.56 -4.22
C MET A 90 -1.31 2.70 -4.61
N GLY A 91 -2.52 3.19 -4.40
CA GLY A 91 -3.72 2.49 -4.82
C GLY A 91 -3.81 2.30 -6.34
N ASP A 92 -3.49 3.34 -7.11
CA ASP A 92 -3.46 3.27 -8.58
C ASP A 92 -2.45 2.23 -9.08
N THR A 93 -1.33 2.06 -8.37
CA THR A 93 -0.30 1.05 -8.68
C THR A 93 -0.88 -0.37 -8.73
N VAL A 94 -1.88 -0.69 -7.93
CA VAL A 94 -2.55 -2.01 -7.95
C VAL A 94 -3.18 -2.29 -9.31
N GLY A 95 -3.81 -1.29 -9.93
CA GLY A 95 -4.39 -1.40 -11.26
C GLY A 95 -3.34 -1.64 -12.36
N TYR A 96 -2.22 -0.90 -12.29
CA TYR A 96 -1.15 -1.00 -13.29
C TYR A 96 -0.31 -2.28 -13.18
N LEU A 97 -0.14 -2.85 -12.00
CA LEU A 97 0.69 -4.03 -11.78
C LEU A 97 -0.07 -5.36 -11.90
N HIS A 98 -1.34 -5.34 -12.23
CA HIS A 98 -2.16 -6.55 -12.32
C HIS A 98 -1.51 -7.63 -13.22
N GLU A 99 -0.99 -7.26 -14.39
CA GLU A 99 -0.33 -8.17 -15.30
C GLU A 99 1.02 -8.69 -14.75
N HIS A 100 1.78 -7.84 -14.06
CA HIS A 100 3.04 -8.21 -13.43
C HIS A 100 2.85 -9.22 -12.28
N TRP A 101 1.67 -9.23 -11.68
CA TRP A 101 1.33 -10.15 -10.59
C TRP A 101 0.63 -11.43 -11.06
N ALA A 102 0.38 -11.59 -12.36
CA ALA A 102 -0.19 -12.82 -12.93
C ALA A 102 0.57 -14.10 -12.51
N PRO A 103 1.93 -14.13 -12.46
CA PRO A 103 2.66 -15.30 -12.00
C PRO A 103 2.40 -15.68 -10.54
N TYR A 104 1.97 -14.74 -9.71
CA TYR A 104 1.65 -14.97 -8.30
C TYR A 104 0.25 -15.53 -8.08
N ASN A 105 -0.59 -15.56 -9.12
CA ASN A 105 -2.00 -15.97 -9.05
C ASN A 105 -2.74 -15.28 -7.91
N VAL A 106 -2.77 -13.94 -7.94
CA VAL A 106 -3.43 -13.09 -6.95
C VAL A 106 -4.48 -12.19 -7.62
N ARG A 107 -5.50 -11.82 -6.87
CA ARG A 107 -6.43 -10.73 -7.19
C ARG A 107 -6.35 -9.69 -6.09
N CYS A 108 -5.92 -8.49 -6.46
CA CYS A 108 -5.78 -7.38 -5.54
C CYS A 108 -6.96 -6.41 -5.69
N HIS A 109 -7.48 -5.95 -4.56
CA HIS A 109 -8.53 -4.95 -4.46
C HIS A 109 -8.07 -3.82 -3.53
N VAL A 110 -8.46 -2.58 -3.84
CA VAL A 110 -8.16 -1.42 -3.01
C VAL A 110 -9.47 -0.82 -2.53
N ASP A 111 -9.61 -0.72 -1.21
CA ASP A 111 -10.68 0.03 -0.56
C ASP A 111 -10.09 1.30 0.07
N TYR A 112 -10.73 2.44 -0.20
CA TYR A 112 -10.41 3.68 0.47
C TYR A 112 -11.35 3.89 1.65
N ILE A 113 -10.75 4.04 2.84
CA ILE A 113 -11.47 4.16 4.11
C ILE A 113 -11.30 5.55 4.70
N GLU A 114 -12.19 5.94 5.62
CA GLU A 114 -12.06 7.20 6.34
C GLU A 114 -10.71 7.29 7.06
N SER A 115 -10.00 8.40 6.87
CA SER A 115 -8.70 8.65 7.49
C SER A 115 -8.86 9.05 8.95
N PHE A 116 -7.88 8.69 9.78
CA PHE A 116 -7.74 9.11 11.19
C PHE A 116 -8.86 8.63 12.13
N ASN A 117 -9.67 7.65 11.73
CA ASN A 117 -10.70 7.02 12.56
C ASN A 117 -10.28 5.57 12.86
N PRO A 118 -9.75 5.27 14.07
CA PRO A 118 -9.23 3.93 14.37
C PRO A 118 -10.32 2.87 14.51
N GLU A 119 -11.52 3.21 14.95
CA GLU A 119 -12.65 2.28 15.06
C GLU A 119 -13.13 1.86 13.66
N GLU A 120 -13.26 2.81 12.73
CA GLU A 120 -13.63 2.50 11.35
C GLU A 120 -12.53 1.68 10.66
N LEU A 121 -11.25 1.99 10.92
CA LEU A 121 -10.14 1.17 10.42
C LEU A 121 -10.22 -0.26 10.96
N ALA A 122 -10.41 -0.45 12.27
CA ALA A 122 -10.53 -1.76 12.90
C ALA A 122 -11.69 -2.56 12.30
N HIS A 123 -12.87 -1.93 12.16
CA HIS A 123 -14.04 -2.53 11.55
C HIS A 123 -13.79 -2.91 10.08
N SER A 124 -13.14 -2.04 9.31
CA SER A 124 -12.80 -2.30 7.91
C SER A 124 -11.78 -3.43 7.76
N VAL A 125 -10.78 -3.53 8.65
CA VAL A 125 -9.80 -4.62 8.68
C VAL A 125 -10.51 -5.96 8.92
N LEU A 126 -11.40 -6.05 9.91
CA LEU A 126 -12.16 -7.27 10.20
C LEU A 126 -13.07 -7.67 9.02
N ARG A 127 -13.81 -6.73 8.47
CA ARG A 127 -14.70 -6.93 7.31
C ARG A 127 -13.94 -7.37 6.05
N ALA A 128 -12.76 -6.80 5.81
CA ALA A 128 -11.90 -7.22 4.70
C ALA A 128 -11.43 -8.67 4.88
N GLY A 129 -11.04 -9.06 6.10
CA GLY A 129 -10.62 -10.42 6.42
C GLY A 129 -11.70 -11.50 6.27
N GLU A 130 -13.00 -11.13 6.22
CA GLU A 130 -14.07 -12.07 5.90
C GLU A 130 -14.10 -12.47 4.41
N ARG A 131 -13.51 -11.65 3.54
CA ARG A 131 -13.63 -11.80 2.08
C ARG A 131 -12.29 -12.01 1.39
N ALA A 132 -11.20 -11.59 2.02
CA ALA A 132 -9.85 -11.68 1.51
C ALA A 132 -9.05 -12.80 2.20
N ASP A 133 -8.07 -13.31 1.48
CA ASP A 133 -7.12 -14.30 1.97
C ASP A 133 -5.87 -13.62 2.59
N GLY A 134 -5.78 -12.28 2.49
CA GLY A 134 -4.78 -11.42 3.13
C GLY A 134 -5.19 -9.95 3.08
N VAL A 135 -4.84 -9.19 4.11
CA VAL A 135 -5.21 -7.76 4.25
C VAL A 135 -3.96 -6.92 4.49
N ALA A 136 -3.71 -5.95 3.60
CA ALA A 136 -2.67 -4.94 3.78
C ALA A 136 -3.32 -3.58 4.09
N PHE A 137 -2.80 -2.83 5.05
CA PHE A 137 -3.41 -1.56 5.43
C PHE A 137 -2.41 -0.59 6.07
N MET A 138 -2.70 0.71 6.00
CA MET A 138 -1.96 1.73 6.71
C MET A 138 -2.48 1.83 8.15
N ALA A 139 -1.66 1.43 9.12
CA ALA A 139 -2.12 1.27 10.50
C ALA A 139 -2.11 2.59 11.29
N LEU A 140 -3.14 2.76 12.13
CA LEU A 140 -3.17 3.72 13.23
C LEU A 140 -2.75 3.02 14.54
N GLU A 141 -1.96 3.68 15.37
CA GLU A 141 -1.53 3.15 16.66
C GLU A 141 -2.69 3.29 17.67
N HIS A 142 -3.56 2.28 17.69
CA HIS A 142 -4.75 2.26 18.55
C HIS A 142 -5.10 0.84 19.01
N PRO A 143 -5.62 0.66 20.27
CA PRO A 143 -5.99 -0.66 20.78
C PRO A 143 -7.00 -1.43 19.91
N ALA A 144 -8.03 -0.76 19.39
CA ALA A 144 -9.04 -1.39 18.55
C ALA A 144 -8.43 -1.97 17.25
N VAL A 145 -7.49 -1.24 16.62
CA VAL A 145 -6.78 -1.72 15.42
C VAL A 145 -5.89 -2.92 15.75
N ARG A 146 -5.21 -2.87 16.91
CA ARG A 146 -4.39 -3.99 17.41
C ARG A 146 -5.21 -5.26 17.61
N GLU A 147 -6.37 -5.13 18.24
CA GLU A 147 -7.29 -6.25 18.47
C GLU A 147 -7.82 -6.83 17.14
N ALA A 148 -8.18 -5.99 16.17
CA ALA A 148 -8.59 -6.42 14.85
C ALA A 148 -7.50 -7.24 14.14
N VAL A 149 -6.24 -6.80 14.19
CA VAL A 149 -5.09 -7.54 13.63
C VAL A 149 -4.93 -8.90 14.30
N ASN A 150 -4.97 -8.95 15.63
CA ASN A 150 -4.81 -10.19 16.38
C ASN A 150 -5.96 -11.17 16.13
N THR A 151 -7.20 -10.67 16.02
CA THR A 151 -8.38 -11.46 15.63
C THR A 151 -8.21 -12.09 14.23
N LEU A 152 -7.67 -11.35 13.26
CA LEU A 152 -7.39 -11.92 11.93
C LEU A 152 -6.29 -12.97 11.97
N ALA A 153 -5.25 -12.76 12.78
CA ALA A 153 -4.19 -13.74 12.96
C ALA A 153 -4.72 -15.06 13.55
N GLU A 154 -5.62 -15.00 14.55
CA GLU A 154 -6.31 -16.18 15.10
C GLU A 154 -7.14 -16.90 14.03
N ARG A 155 -7.76 -16.17 13.12
CA ARG A 155 -8.50 -16.71 11.96
C ARG A 155 -7.59 -17.18 10.82
N LYS A 156 -6.24 -17.09 10.99
CA LYS A 156 -5.23 -17.44 9.98
C LYS A 156 -5.33 -16.58 8.71
N VAL A 157 -5.81 -15.36 8.83
CA VAL A 157 -5.78 -14.34 7.78
C VAL A 157 -4.56 -13.45 8.01
N PRO A 158 -3.51 -13.57 7.18
CA PRO A 158 -2.31 -12.76 7.33
C PRO A 158 -2.59 -11.29 7.10
N THR A 159 -1.94 -10.44 7.89
CA THR A 159 -2.03 -8.99 7.77
C THR A 159 -0.66 -8.39 7.57
N VAL A 160 -0.57 -7.39 6.69
CA VAL A 160 0.64 -6.60 6.44
C VAL A 160 0.33 -5.13 6.71
N THR A 161 1.13 -4.49 7.57
CA THR A 161 1.04 -3.05 7.74
C THR A 161 1.88 -2.33 6.68
N LEU A 162 1.39 -1.20 6.19
CA LEU A 162 1.94 -0.50 5.04
C LEU A 162 2.17 0.97 5.38
N ILE A 163 3.36 1.53 5.11
CA ILE A 163 3.77 2.93 5.37
C ILE A 163 3.83 3.27 6.86
N SER A 164 2.76 3.01 7.62
CA SER A 164 2.71 3.17 9.07
C SER A 164 2.42 1.84 9.73
N ASP A 165 3.22 1.52 10.73
CA ASP A 165 3.15 0.27 11.47
C ASP A 165 2.30 0.40 12.74
N ILE A 166 2.06 -0.72 13.41
CA ILE A 166 1.40 -0.81 14.72
C ILE A 166 2.19 -1.75 15.64
N SER A 167 2.35 -1.33 16.89
CA SER A 167 3.13 -2.08 17.88
C SER A 167 2.33 -3.23 18.51
N ASN A 168 3.06 -4.23 19.03
CA ASN A 168 2.51 -5.31 19.85
C ASN A 168 1.33 -6.06 19.20
N THR A 169 1.47 -6.45 17.93
CA THR A 169 0.46 -7.20 17.18
C THR A 169 1.04 -8.48 16.57
N LEU A 170 0.14 -9.40 16.21
CA LEU A 170 0.45 -10.62 15.47
C LEU A 170 0.42 -10.42 13.94
N ARG A 171 0.66 -9.19 13.46
CA ARG A 171 0.78 -8.94 12.02
C ARG A 171 1.91 -9.76 11.42
N THR A 172 1.75 -10.16 10.17
CA THR A 172 2.74 -10.97 9.45
C THR A 172 4.01 -10.18 9.16
N ALA A 173 3.88 -8.95 8.68
CA ALA A 173 5.02 -8.09 8.34
C ALA A 173 4.64 -6.61 8.29
N TYR A 174 5.67 -5.76 8.24
CA TYR A 174 5.58 -4.33 7.93
C TYR A 174 6.30 -4.05 6.61
N VAL A 175 5.68 -3.25 5.75
CA VAL A 175 6.25 -2.75 4.50
C VAL A 175 6.25 -1.22 4.52
N GLY A 176 7.41 -0.65 4.72
CA GLY A 176 7.59 0.81 4.78
C GLY A 176 9.03 1.17 5.11
N LEU A 177 9.28 2.46 5.25
CA LEU A 177 10.59 3.00 5.61
C LEU A 177 10.90 2.76 7.10
N ASP A 178 12.18 2.80 7.43
CA ASP A 178 12.62 3.19 8.77
C ASP A 178 12.27 4.69 8.94
N ASN A 179 11.13 4.94 9.59
CA ASN A 179 10.60 6.29 9.74
C ASN A 179 11.47 7.15 10.67
N ARG A 180 12.13 6.55 11.66
CA ARG A 180 13.06 7.26 12.53
C ARG A 180 14.29 7.74 11.74
N ALA A 181 14.87 6.89 10.90
CA ALA A 181 15.95 7.26 10.00
C ALA A 181 15.51 8.32 8.97
N ALA A 182 14.28 8.24 8.47
CA ALA A 182 13.73 9.25 7.56
C ALA A 182 13.60 10.63 8.23
N GLY A 183 13.13 10.69 9.49
CA GLY A 183 13.10 11.92 10.28
C GLY A 183 14.48 12.49 10.54
N ARG A 184 15.47 11.66 10.88
CA ARG A 184 16.89 12.05 11.01
C ARG A 184 17.44 12.60 9.71
N THR A 185 17.08 11.99 8.57
CA THR A 185 17.49 12.48 7.24
C THR A 185 16.92 13.87 6.95
N ALA A 186 15.64 14.11 7.25
CA ALA A 186 15.02 15.42 7.11
C ALA A 186 15.73 16.49 7.97
N ALA A 187 16.00 16.18 9.24
CA ALA A 187 16.72 17.08 10.13
C ALA A 187 18.15 17.39 9.62
N TYR A 188 18.85 16.37 9.11
CA TYR A 188 20.19 16.57 8.52
C TYR A 188 20.14 17.50 7.32
N LEU A 189 19.21 17.30 6.39
CA LEU A 189 19.05 18.14 5.20
C LEU A 189 18.74 19.58 5.59
N ILE A 190 17.73 19.79 6.46
CA ILE A 190 17.34 21.14 6.90
C ILE A 190 18.51 21.82 7.63
N GLY A 191 19.16 21.13 8.55
CA GLY A 191 20.30 21.69 9.28
C GLY A 191 21.46 22.07 8.37
N ARG A 192 21.76 21.25 7.36
CA ARG A 192 22.83 21.53 6.38
C ARG A 192 22.46 22.67 5.43
N PHE A 193 21.22 22.77 4.99
CA PHE A 193 20.76 23.81 4.07
C PHE A 193 20.61 25.17 4.76
N ILE A 194 20.19 25.20 6.01
CA ILE A 194 20.22 26.43 6.82
C ILE A 194 21.66 26.91 7.00
N GLY A 195 22.62 25.99 7.06
CA GLY A 195 24.04 26.29 7.21
C GLY A 195 24.46 26.75 8.61
N PRO A 196 25.75 26.99 8.83
CA PRO A 196 26.26 27.45 10.10
C PRO A 196 25.79 28.88 10.37
N ARG A 197 25.17 29.08 11.53
CA ARG A 197 24.76 30.40 12.02
C ARG A 197 25.69 30.87 13.12
N SER A 198 25.81 32.20 13.25
CA SER A 198 26.54 32.79 14.35
C SER A 198 25.99 32.38 15.67
N SER A 199 26.81 32.21 16.69
CA SER A 199 26.39 31.84 18.07
C SER A 199 25.37 32.80 18.72
N LYS A 200 25.05 33.90 18.03
CA LYS A 200 24.08 34.91 18.49
C LYS A 200 22.69 34.79 17.88
N THR A 201 22.45 33.89 16.89
CA THR A 201 21.18 33.77 16.20
C THR A 201 20.77 32.30 16.13
N THR A 202 19.66 31.95 16.83
CA THR A 202 19.03 30.62 16.74
C THR A 202 18.15 30.56 15.49
N ALA A 203 18.33 29.54 14.66
CA ALA A 203 17.41 29.29 13.55
C ALA A 203 16.17 28.58 14.07
N LYS A 204 14.99 28.94 13.56
CA LYS A 204 13.72 28.32 13.94
C LYS A 204 13.23 27.38 12.84
N VAL A 205 12.78 26.22 13.21
CA VAL A 205 12.20 25.21 12.32
C VAL A 205 10.87 24.71 12.88
N ALA A 206 9.88 24.55 12.01
CA ALA A 206 8.59 24.02 12.37
C ALA A 206 8.31 22.67 11.69
N MET A 207 7.38 21.89 12.27
CA MET A 207 6.91 20.62 11.71
C MET A 207 5.42 20.67 11.42
N ILE A 208 5.00 19.99 10.34
CA ILE A 208 3.60 19.74 9.99
C ILE A 208 3.43 18.24 9.79
N ALA A 209 2.49 17.64 10.52
CA ALA A 209 2.17 16.22 10.44
C ALA A 209 0.74 16.00 9.91
N GLY A 210 0.48 14.84 9.36
CA GLY A 210 -0.89 14.41 9.10
C GLY A 210 -1.61 14.16 10.43
N SER A 211 -1.15 13.19 11.19
CA SER A 211 -1.54 12.94 12.58
C SER A 211 -0.48 12.10 13.29
N LEU A 212 -0.27 12.36 14.58
CA LEU A 212 0.60 11.54 15.43
C LEU A 212 -0.04 10.19 15.80
N SER A 213 -1.31 9.97 15.49
CA SER A 213 -1.91 8.63 15.54
C SER A 213 -1.29 7.65 14.53
N TYR A 214 -0.60 8.14 13.50
CA TYR A 214 0.27 7.32 12.66
C TYR A 214 1.65 7.20 13.31
N ARG A 215 2.02 5.99 13.71
CA ARG A 215 3.35 5.70 14.25
C ARG A 215 4.48 6.18 13.34
N ALA A 216 4.29 6.11 12.02
CA ALA A 216 5.26 6.66 11.08
C ALA A 216 5.55 8.14 11.29
N HIS A 217 4.54 8.94 11.65
CA HIS A 217 4.71 10.37 11.91
C HIS A 217 5.40 10.63 13.25
N GLU A 218 5.01 9.88 14.29
CA GLU A 218 5.67 9.93 15.59
C GLU A 218 7.16 9.55 15.51
N GLU A 219 7.49 8.46 14.79
CA GLU A 219 8.87 8.04 14.60
C GLU A 219 9.70 9.06 13.79
N ARG A 220 9.09 9.69 12.77
CA ARG A 220 9.76 10.77 12.00
C ARG A 220 10.02 11.99 12.86
N GLU A 221 9.03 12.41 13.66
CA GLU A 221 9.20 13.49 14.62
C GLU A 221 10.33 13.19 15.60
N ALA A 222 10.30 12.01 16.24
CA ALA A 222 11.31 11.61 17.21
C ALA A 222 12.72 11.59 16.59
N GLY A 223 12.86 11.06 15.38
CA GLY A 223 14.15 11.06 14.66
C GLY A 223 14.65 12.46 14.32
N PHE A 224 13.74 13.34 13.91
CA PHE A 224 14.02 14.74 13.58
C PHE A 224 14.51 15.52 14.79
N LEU A 225 13.78 15.48 15.89
CA LEU A 225 14.13 16.16 17.13
C LEU A 225 15.46 15.66 17.70
N GLN A 226 15.66 14.34 17.70
CA GLN A 226 16.88 13.74 18.20
C GLN A 226 18.11 14.21 17.43
N LEU A 227 18.08 14.25 16.10
CA LEU A 227 19.25 14.68 15.30
C LEU A 227 19.58 16.15 15.52
N PHE A 228 18.57 17.03 15.67
CA PHE A 228 18.84 18.42 15.97
C PHE A 228 19.51 18.61 17.32
N GLN A 229 19.08 17.89 18.35
CA GLN A 229 19.74 17.91 19.67
C GLN A 229 21.19 17.40 19.58
N GLU A 230 21.46 16.38 18.78
CA GLU A 230 22.79 15.78 18.65
C GLU A 230 23.77 16.64 17.82
N GLN A 231 23.32 17.28 16.73
CA GLN A 231 24.23 17.84 15.73
C GLN A 231 24.00 19.32 15.41
N PHE A 232 22.84 19.87 15.71
CA PHE A 232 22.48 21.24 15.36
C PHE A 232 21.90 22.03 16.56
N PRO A 233 22.63 22.17 17.67
CA PRO A 233 22.10 22.80 18.89
C PRO A 233 21.72 24.29 18.71
N GLY A 234 22.14 24.92 17.60
CA GLY A 234 21.72 26.28 17.23
C GLY A 234 20.39 26.35 16.46
N ILE A 235 19.67 25.24 16.34
CA ILE A 235 18.35 25.18 15.69
C ILE A 235 17.30 24.87 16.75
N GLU A 236 16.30 25.73 16.85
CA GLU A 236 15.13 25.57 17.71
C GLU A 236 13.94 25.03 16.91
N VAL A 237 13.33 23.96 17.41
CA VAL A 237 12.07 23.48 16.86
C VAL A 237 10.91 24.17 17.59
N VAL A 238 10.26 25.11 16.90
CA VAL A 238 9.21 25.97 17.51
C VAL A 238 7.84 25.32 17.62
N GLY A 239 7.66 24.12 17.07
CA GLY A 239 6.46 23.32 17.29
C GLY A 239 6.11 22.40 16.12
N LEU A 240 5.09 21.57 16.39
CA LEU A 240 4.43 20.69 15.44
C LEU A 240 2.96 21.09 15.32
N ARG A 241 2.41 21.03 14.10
CA ARG A 241 0.99 21.22 13.81
C ARG A 241 0.45 19.99 13.08
N GLU A 242 -0.77 19.57 13.42
CA GLU A 242 -1.47 18.52 12.69
C GLU A 242 -2.39 19.13 11.63
N GLY A 243 -2.16 18.74 10.36
CA GLY A 243 -2.93 19.21 9.21
C GLY A 243 -3.77 18.12 8.54
N HIS A 244 -3.75 16.90 9.08
CA HIS A 244 -4.53 15.75 8.62
C HIS A 244 -4.35 15.40 7.13
N ASP A 245 -3.15 15.64 6.59
CA ASP A 245 -2.83 15.47 5.17
C ASP A 245 -3.80 16.21 4.21
N ASP A 246 -4.40 17.28 4.72
CA ASP A 246 -5.33 18.16 4.00
C ASP A 246 -4.63 19.45 3.56
N ALA A 247 -4.66 19.75 2.26
CA ALA A 247 -3.94 20.90 1.71
C ALA A 247 -4.43 22.25 2.26
N ARG A 248 -5.73 22.39 2.56
CA ARG A 248 -6.28 23.61 3.13
C ARG A 248 -5.84 23.78 4.58
N LYS A 249 -5.90 22.72 5.37
CA LYS A 249 -5.45 22.76 6.76
C LYS A 249 -3.94 23.01 6.86
N ASN A 250 -3.14 22.34 6.04
CA ASN A 250 -1.71 22.60 5.97
C ASN A 250 -1.40 24.05 5.60
N TYR A 251 -2.14 24.63 4.66
CA TYR A 251 -2.04 26.04 4.32
C TYR A 251 -2.37 26.95 5.52
N GLU A 252 -3.49 26.73 6.19
CA GLU A 252 -3.93 27.50 7.35
C GLU A 252 -2.90 27.42 8.50
N GLN A 253 -2.42 26.21 8.81
CA GLN A 253 -1.40 26.00 9.85
C GLN A 253 -0.07 26.66 9.50
N THR A 254 0.35 26.60 8.24
CA THR A 254 1.59 27.23 7.80
C THR A 254 1.51 28.75 7.86
N LYS A 255 0.38 29.35 7.49
CA LYS A 255 0.17 30.80 7.67
C LYS A 255 0.34 31.24 9.12
N VAL A 256 -0.31 30.54 10.06
CA VAL A 256 -0.18 30.82 11.49
C VAL A 256 1.28 30.68 11.95
N LEU A 257 1.98 29.66 11.50
CA LEU A 257 3.41 29.48 11.82
C LEU A 257 4.29 30.64 11.31
N LEU A 258 4.06 31.09 10.08
CA LEU A 258 4.81 32.22 9.47
C LEU A 258 4.49 33.55 10.14
N GLU A 259 3.25 33.78 10.59
CA GLU A 259 2.85 34.97 11.35
C GLU A 259 3.47 34.96 12.75
N GLN A 260 3.51 33.81 13.43
CA GLN A 260 4.10 33.66 14.76
C GLN A 260 5.64 33.70 14.74
N HIS A 261 6.24 33.24 13.65
CA HIS A 261 7.68 33.12 13.47
C HIS A 261 8.12 33.71 12.11
N PRO A 262 8.15 35.04 11.96
CA PRO A 262 8.58 35.68 10.69
C PRO A 262 10.04 35.37 10.30
N ASP A 263 10.84 34.89 11.25
CA ASP A 263 12.23 34.46 11.12
C ASP A 263 12.39 32.94 10.92
N LEU A 264 11.30 32.23 10.58
CA LEU A 264 11.33 30.80 10.33
C LEU A 264 12.33 30.46 9.23
N ALA A 265 13.23 29.51 9.50
CA ALA A 265 14.31 29.14 8.60
C ALA A 265 14.07 27.80 7.89
N GLY A 266 13.17 26.95 8.44
CA GLY A 266 12.86 25.68 7.83
C GLY A 266 11.49 25.13 8.23
N ILE A 267 10.91 24.31 7.34
CA ILE A 267 9.69 23.56 7.59
C ILE A 267 9.91 22.09 7.20
N TYR A 268 9.55 21.20 8.09
CA TYR A 268 9.48 19.77 7.82
C TYR A 268 8.01 19.30 7.73
N ASN A 269 7.55 18.97 6.52
CA ASN A 269 6.25 18.31 6.36
C ASN A 269 6.40 16.80 6.51
N ILE A 270 6.03 16.28 7.67
CA ILE A 270 6.13 14.86 8.04
C ILE A 270 5.14 14.00 7.24
N GLY A 271 3.97 14.57 6.91
CA GLY A 271 2.88 13.91 6.20
C GLY A 271 2.78 14.24 4.72
N GLY A 272 1.55 14.25 4.21
CA GLY A 272 1.20 14.59 2.83
C GLY A 272 0.79 16.05 2.65
N ALA A 273 0.17 16.33 1.49
CA ALA A 273 -0.41 17.64 1.14
C ALA A 273 0.59 18.82 1.28
N SER A 274 1.81 18.64 0.76
CA SER A 274 2.88 19.65 0.78
C SER A 274 2.55 20.89 -0.04
N ASP A 275 1.62 20.81 -0.99
CA ASP A 275 1.12 21.91 -1.80
C ASP A 275 0.46 23.01 -0.95
N GLY A 276 -0.24 22.64 0.13
CA GLY A 276 -0.78 23.60 1.09
C GLY A 276 0.29 24.41 1.80
N VAL A 277 1.35 23.73 2.25
CA VAL A 277 2.53 24.38 2.89
C VAL A 277 3.20 25.33 1.92
N ALA A 278 3.53 24.86 0.72
CA ALA A 278 4.21 25.64 -0.31
C ALA A 278 3.40 26.87 -0.71
N ARG A 279 2.08 26.75 -0.88
CA ARG A 279 1.21 27.87 -1.21
C ARG A 279 1.27 28.96 -0.15
N ALA A 280 1.23 28.62 1.14
CA ALA A 280 1.34 29.61 2.22
C ALA A 280 2.70 30.32 2.20
N MET A 281 3.80 29.59 1.93
CA MET A 281 5.15 30.15 1.81
C MET A 281 5.30 31.05 0.58
N GLU A 282 4.72 30.67 -0.56
CA GLU A 282 4.71 31.46 -1.80
C GLU A 282 3.96 32.78 -1.61
N GLU A 283 2.77 32.74 -1.02
CA GLU A 283 1.97 33.94 -0.72
C GLU A 283 2.63 34.88 0.30
N ALA A 284 3.39 34.31 1.26
CA ALA A 284 4.20 35.10 2.20
C ALA A 284 5.52 35.60 1.62
N GLY A 285 5.87 35.25 0.38
CA GLY A 285 7.12 35.66 -0.29
C GLY A 285 8.39 35.07 0.35
N CYS A 286 8.28 33.92 1.03
CA CYS A 286 9.39 33.27 1.72
C CYS A 286 9.77 31.87 1.18
N ALA A 287 9.13 31.39 0.11
CA ALA A 287 9.33 30.05 -0.46
C ALA A 287 10.79 29.72 -0.84
N HIS A 288 11.62 30.73 -1.20
CA HIS A 288 13.04 30.54 -1.51
C HIS A 288 13.97 30.91 -0.34
N LYS A 289 13.43 31.22 0.84
CA LYS A 289 14.20 31.60 2.03
C LYS A 289 14.08 30.59 3.15
N VAL A 290 12.95 29.90 3.23
CA VAL A 290 12.63 28.87 4.21
C VAL A 290 12.92 27.51 3.59
N VAL A 291 13.82 26.73 4.17
CA VAL A 291 14.14 25.38 3.71
C VAL A 291 12.93 24.49 3.91
N PHE A 292 12.45 23.86 2.84
CA PHE A 292 11.28 23.01 2.88
C PHE A 292 11.59 21.56 2.47
N VAL A 293 11.43 20.64 3.41
CA VAL A 293 11.59 19.18 3.20
C VAL A 293 10.28 18.49 3.53
N GLY A 294 9.88 17.51 2.71
CA GLY A 294 8.66 16.73 2.94
C GLY A 294 8.79 15.29 2.49
N HIS A 295 7.66 14.59 2.47
CA HIS A 295 7.58 13.18 2.13
C HIS A 295 6.72 12.92 0.90
N GLY A 296 7.04 11.78 0.21
CA GLY A 296 6.27 11.22 -0.89
C GLY A 296 6.43 11.97 -2.21
N LEU A 297 7.16 11.38 -3.16
CA LEU A 297 7.25 11.92 -4.51
C LEU A 297 5.92 11.69 -5.23
N SER A 298 5.20 12.77 -5.47
CA SER A 298 3.92 12.82 -6.18
C SER A 298 3.98 13.89 -7.28
N PRO A 299 2.99 13.97 -8.18
CA PRO A 299 2.93 15.09 -9.15
C PRO A 299 3.01 16.47 -8.49
N ASP A 300 2.41 16.63 -7.31
CA ASP A 300 2.40 17.90 -6.58
C ASP A 300 3.80 18.23 -6.04
N THR A 301 4.44 17.31 -5.29
CA THR A 301 5.79 17.53 -4.75
C THR A 301 6.85 17.63 -5.85
N ARG A 302 6.68 16.90 -6.98
CA ARG A 302 7.50 17.06 -8.18
C ARG A 302 7.42 18.49 -8.73
N ALA A 303 6.20 19.04 -8.84
CA ALA A 303 6.00 20.40 -9.30
C ALA A 303 6.63 21.43 -8.34
N LEU A 304 6.55 21.20 -7.02
CA LEU A 304 7.19 22.05 -6.01
C LEU A 304 8.71 22.05 -6.10
N LEU A 305 9.33 20.89 -6.32
CA LEU A 305 10.77 20.76 -6.55
C LEU A 305 11.19 21.54 -7.81
N ILE A 306 10.46 21.40 -8.92
CA ILE A 306 10.74 22.08 -10.18
C ILE A 306 10.68 23.61 -10.01
N ARG A 307 9.66 24.12 -9.27
CA ARG A 307 9.50 25.56 -9.00
C ARG A 307 10.49 26.10 -7.97
N GLY A 308 11.15 25.22 -7.21
CA GLY A 308 12.03 25.60 -6.12
C GLY A 308 11.30 26.07 -4.85
N SER A 309 10.00 25.76 -4.72
CA SER A 309 9.24 26.01 -3.48
C SER A 309 9.45 24.89 -2.45
N MET A 310 10.11 23.81 -2.82
CA MET A 310 10.51 22.69 -1.99
C MET A 310 11.95 22.29 -2.34
N ASP A 311 12.77 22.00 -1.33
CA ASP A 311 14.20 21.70 -1.51
C ASP A 311 14.44 20.20 -1.69
N ALA A 312 13.74 19.37 -0.94
CA ALA A 312 13.91 17.91 -1.01
C ALA A 312 12.62 17.15 -0.63
N VAL A 313 12.47 15.97 -1.23
CA VAL A 313 11.43 14.98 -0.88
C VAL A 313 12.08 13.68 -0.48
N ILE A 314 11.73 13.18 0.70
CA ILE A 314 12.09 11.83 1.14
C ILE A 314 10.97 10.88 0.70
N THR A 315 11.29 9.84 -0.05
CA THR A 315 10.28 8.98 -0.66
C THR A 315 10.69 7.51 -0.68
N GLN A 316 9.77 6.66 -1.07
CA GLN A 316 9.95 5.26 -1.38
C GLN A 316 9.15 4.91 -2.64
N SER A 317 9.47 3.79 -3.28
CA SER A 317 8.75 3.33 -4.47
C SER A 317 7.38 2.75 -4.11
N PRO A 318 6.26 3.29 -4.62
CA PRO A 318 4.94 2.68 -4.48
C PRO A 318 4.89 1.26 -5.07
N GLN A 319 5.52 1.05 -6.23
CA GLN A 319 5.55 -0.26 -6.89
C GLN A 319 6.25 -1.31 -6.04
N THR A 320 7.43 -0.98 -5.50
CA THR A 320 8.18 -1.88 -4.61
C THR A 320 7.34 -2.21 -3.37
N ALA A 321 6.72 -1.22 -2.74
CA ALA A 321 5.91 -1.44 -1.54
C ALA A 321 4.72 -2.38 -1.81
N MET A 322 3.96 -2.15 -2.87
CA MET A 322 2.80 -2.98 -3.20
C MET A 322 3.22 -4.40 -3.62
N THR A 323 4.29 -4.53 -4.41
CA THR A 323 4.84 -5.84 -4.82
C THR A 323 5.38 -6.62 -3.63
N SER A 324 6.03 -5.94 -2.68
CA SER A 324 6.50 -6.56 -1.43
C SER A 324 5.35 -7.14 -0.61
N CYS A 325 4.21 -6.43 -0.51
CA CYS A 325 3.01 -6.96 0.14
C CYS A 325 2.51 -8.24 -0.56
N VAL A 326 2.38 -8.22 -1.89
CA VAL A 326 1.96 -9.40 -2.66
C VAL A 326 2.92 -10.57 -2.43
N ARG A 327 4.23 -10.31 -2.44
CA ARG A 327 5.25 -11.34 -2.20
C ARG A 327 5.14 -11.95 -0.80
N ILE A 328 4.93 -11.12 0.22
CA ILE A 328 4.74 -11.59 1.60
C ILE A 328 3.54 -12.53 1.69
N PHE A 329 2.39 -12.14 1.15
CA PHE A 329 1.19 -12.96 1.19
C PHE A 329 1.35 -14.27 0.41
N THR A 330 2.01 -14.25 -0.75
CA THR A 330 2.28 -15.48 -1.50
C THR A 330 3.28 -16.38 -0.80
N ASN A 331 4.30 -15.84 -0.14
CA ASN A 331 5.20 -16.62 0.69
C ASN A 331 4.45 -17.35 1.82
N VAL A 332 3.54 -16.64 2.52
CA VAL A 332 2.69 -17.24 3.57
C VAL A 332 1.81 -18.36 3.00
N ARG A 333 1.14 -18.12 1.87
CA ARG A 333 0.33 -19.14 1.18
C ARG A 333 1.13 -20.39 0.85
N ASP A 334 2.35 -20.20 0.39
CA ASP A 334 3.24 -21.27 -0.07
C ASP A 334 4.05 -21.91 1.07
N GLY A 335 3.79 -21.51 2.33
CA GLY A 335 4.46 -22.04 3.53
C GLY A 335 5.94 -21.63 3.65
N LEU A 336 6.33 -20.52 3.00
CA LEU A 336 7.67 -19.97 3.02
C LEU A 336 7.78 -18.90 4.13
N GLU A 337 9.03 -18.50 4.42
CA GLU A 337 9.30 -17.39 5.32
C GLU A 337 8.69 -16.08 4.74
N PRO A 338 7.84 -15.35 5.48
CA PRO A 338 7.10 -14.20 4.95
C PRO A 338 7.97 -13.16 4.26
N MET A 339 9.11 -12.81 4.84
CA MET A 339 10.05 -11.82 4.30
C MET A 339 11.09 -12.40 3.33
N GLY A 340 11.03 -13.71 3.03
CA GLY A 340 11.96 -14.38 2.14
C GLY A 340 11.96 -13.79 0.72
N GLY A 341 13.09 -13.20 0.30
CA GLY A 341 13.23 -12.57 -1.02
C GLY A 341 12.37 -11.32 -1.24
N VAL A 342 11.85 -10.72 -0.16
CA VAL A 342 11.11 -9.45 -0.22
C VAL A 342 12.10 -8.29 -0.25
N GLU A 343 11.88 -7.35 -1.16
CA GLU A 343 12.67 -6.13 -1.21
C GLU A 343 12.28 -5.19 -0.07
N VAL A 344 13.26 -4.83 0.77
CA VAL A 344 13.06 -3.87 1.85
C VAL A 344 12.97 -2.47 1.27
N ALA A 345 11.96 -1.72 1.70
CA ALA A 345 11.78 -0.33 1.28
C ALA A 345 13.00 0.51 1.65
N ARG A 346 13.57 1.20 0.67
CA ARG A 346 14.71 2.11 0.86
C ARG A 346 14.25 3.55 0.77
N SER A 347 14.72 4.36 1.70
CA SER A 347 14.53 5.81 1.64
C SER A 347 15.36 6.40 0.50
N GLN A 348 14.71 7.19 -0.34
CA GLN A 348 15.35 7.98 -1.40
C GLN A 348 15.15 9.45 -1.11
N VAL A 349 16.20 10.24 -1.31
CA VAL A 349 16.12 11.71 -1.25
C VAL A 349 16.12 12.24 -2.68
N ILE A 350 15.04 12.93 -3.03
CA ILE A 350 14.83 13.50 -4.36
C ILE A 350 14.94 15.02 -4.26
N PHE A 351 15.80 15.55 -5.08
CA PHE A 351 15.99 16.96 -5.37
C PHE A 351 15.47 17.27 -6.78
N ARG A 352 15.41 18.53 -7.15
CA ARG A 352 15.09 18.92 -8.53
C ARG A 352 16.07 18.29 -9.55
N GLU A 353 17.33 18.18 -9.21
CA GLU A 353 18.41 17.74 -10.09
C GLU A 353 18.46 16.22 -10.31
N ASN A 354 17.81 15.41 -9.46
CA ASN A 354 17.74 13.95 -9.61
C ASN A 354 16.31 13.42 -9.73
N LEU A 355 15.37 14.26 -10.19
CA LEU A 355 14.00 13.84 -10.49
C LEU A 355 14.00 12.70 -11.51
N PRO A 356 13.25 11.60 -11.25
CA PRO A 356 13.12 10.49 -12.17
C PRO A 356 12.28 10.83 -13.40
#